data_e1a0940f5e1c9977448559f0e8b6c670
#
_entry.id   e1a0940f5e1c9977448559f0e8b6c670
#
_cell.length_a   1.000
_cell.length_b   1.000
_cell.length_c   1.000
_cell.angle_alpha   90.00
_cell.angle_beta   90.00
_cell.angle_gamma   90.00
#
_symmetry.space_group_name_H-M   'P 1'
#
loop_
_entity.id
_entity.type
_entity.pdbx_description
1 polymer ?
#
loop_
_entity_poly.entity_id
_entity_poly.type
_entity_poly.pdbx_seq_one_letter_code
_entity_poly.pdbx_strand_id
1 'polypeptide(L)'
;MDTQVPRVAYFPDSFHEVNGVAHTSRHFEAFARRRNLPFLCVRAGDRTQAILEDGNIWTLELPRGFLSFALEKDLRFDPAFLRHIPLIGEVLERFKPDLIHITGPSEIGMLGAGLAHHLGLPLAASWHTNVHEYAARRSDWFLRLLPKRQSAATEQKIEDLAMAAAAKFYSVAKVLFAPNPDLCALLERTTGRKCFLMPRGVDADVFRPENRKRDPEDRDHVLGFVGRLSIEKNVTLLAQIQEELEAKGHKSFRFLIVGHGAEEQWLRDRMPRAEIPGVLKGQALSTAYANMDLFVFPSHTDTFGNVVLEALASGVPAIVNHDGGPCTIVRDGVTGCIVDDEGFAEAVAGILADPVRHAEMRLAAREYALTMSWDSVFEGVYAAYETILTTRQQAAS
;
A
#
# COMPACT_ATOMS: atom_id res chain seq x y z
N MET A 1 12.87 13.01 31.54
CA MET A 1 13.64 11.86 31.03
C MET A 1 13.82 12.13 29.55
N ASP A 2 15.05 12.35 29.10
CA ASP A 2 15.33 12.45 27.66
C ASP A 2 14.99 11.08 27.05
N THR A 3 13.87 11.01 26.34
CA THR A 3 13.50 9.83 25.56
C THR A 3 14.48 9.72 24.40
N GLN A 4 15.44 8.83 24.55
CA GLN A 4 16.41 8.57 23.49
C GLN A 4 15.65 8.05 22.26
N VAL A 5 15.81 8.72 21.13
CA VAL A 5 15.16 8.33 19.87
C VAL A 5 15.54 6.89 19.50
N PRO A 6 14.56 6.01 19.22
CA PRO A 6 14.82 4.61 18.87
C PRO A 6 15.76 4.45 17.68
N ARG A 7 16.76 3.58 17.82
CA ARG A 7 17.66 3.15 16.73
C ARG A 7 17.02 1.95 16.03
N VAL A 8 16.56 2.14 14.81
CA VAL A 8 15.75 1.14 14.09
C VAL A 8 16.59 0.41 13.05
N ALA A 9 16.61 -0.93 13.09
CA ALA A 9 17.09 -1.74 11.98
C ALA A 9 15.89 -2.27 11.18
N TYR A 10 15.74 -1.80 9.95
CA TYR A 10 14.60 -2.05 9.07
C TYR A 10 14.94 -3.05 7.98
N PHE A 11 14.14 -4.11 7.86
CA PHE A 11 14.34 -5.24 6.95
C PHE A 11 13.14 -5.36 5.99
N PRO A 12 13.07 -4.56 4.94
CA PRO A 12 11.95 -4.58 4.01
C PRO A 12 12.01 -5.75 3.02
N ASP A 13 10.86 -6.38 2.76
CA ASP A 13 10.71 -7.42 1.74
C ASP A 13 10.95 -6.89 0.32
N SER A 14 10.63 -5.62 0.09
CA SER A 14 10.79 -4.93 -1.19
C SER A 14 11.27 -3.50 -0.96
N PHE A 15 12.17 -3.04 -1.83
CA PHE A 15 12.69 -1.66 -1.81
C PHE A 15 12.84 -1.06 -3.21
N HIS A 16 13.37 -1.84 -4.14
CA HIS A 16 13.64 -1.40 -5.53
C HIS A 16 12.48 -1.69 -6.48
N GLU A 17 11.61 -2.59 -6.11
CA GLU A 17 10.47 -3.06 -6.89
C GLU A 17 9.38 -1.99 -7.05
N VAL A 18 8.47 -2.19 -8.02
CA VAL A 18 7.33 -1.30 -8.27
C VAL A 18 6.09 -1.86 -7.58
N ASN A 19 6.05 -1.77 -6.25
CA ASN A 19 4.91 -2.22 -5.45
C ASN A 19 4.71 -1.33 -4.21
N GLY A 20 3.59 -1.51 -3.51
CA GLY A 20 3.21 -0.69 -2.35
C GLY A 20 4.16 -0.82 -1.15
N VAL A 21 4.79 -1.99 -0.95
CA VAL A 21 5.76 -2.21 0.13
C VAL A 21 7.03 -1.43 -0.14
N ALA A 22 7.57 -1.53 -1.35
CA ALA A 22 8.75 -0.80 -1.77
C ALA A 22 8.54 0.73 -1.70
N HIS A 23 7.34 1.20 -2.10
CA HIS A 23 6.99 2.61 -1.99
C HIS A 23 7.03 3.08 -0.53
N THR A 24 6.39 2.35 0.39
CA THR A 24 6.41 2.65 1.83
C THR A 24 7.84 2.61 2.40
N SER A 25 8.62 1.61 2.03
CA SER A 25 10.00 1.43 2.51
C SER A 25 10.89 2.61 2.14
N ARG A 26 10.77 3.10 0.90
CA ARG A 26 11.50 4.29 0.44
C ARG A 26 11.08 5.56 1.18
N HIS A 27 9.79 5.75 1.42
CA HIS A 27 9.29 6.88 2.20
C HIS A 27 9.71 6.81 3.66
N PHE A 28 9.83 5.60 4.23
CA PHE A 28 10.27 5.43 5.60
C PHE A 28 11.76 5.80 5.76
N GLU A 29 12.64 5.34 4.87
CA GLU A 29 14.05 5.77 4.85
C GLU A 29 14.16 7.30 4.64
N ALA A 30 13.38 7.85 3.69
CA ALA A 30 13.37 9.29 3.43
C ALA A 30 12.89 10.12 4.64
N PHE A 31 11.88 9.65 5.37
CA PHE A 31 11.43 10.25 6.61
C PHE A 31 12.53 10.23 7.68
N ALA A 32 13.15 9.07 7.92
CA ALA A 32 14.24 8.94 8.87
C ALA A 32 15.40 9.89 8.51
N ARG A 33 15.73 10.03 7.23
CA ARG A 33 16.75 10.95 6.73
C ARG A 33 16.40 12.41 6.98
N ARG A 34 15.17 12.85 6.65
CA ARG A 34 14.71 14.23 6.90
C ARG A 34 14.73 14.60 8.38
N ARG A 35 14.35 13.66 9.24
CA ARG A 35 14.30 13.84 10.71
C ARG A 35 15.62 13.51 11.41
N ASN A 36 16.68 13.12 10.65
CA ASN A 36 17.98 12.70 11.16
C ASN A 36 17.89 11.62 12.25
N LEU A 37 16.96 10.64 12.08
CA LEU A 37 16.73 9.55 13.03
C LEU A 37 17.73 8.41 12.78
N PRO A 38 18.22 7.71 13.83
CA PRO A 38 19.09 6.55 13.65
C PRO A 38 18.34 5.40 12.94
N PHE A 39 18.71 5.12 11.70
CA PHE A 39 17.99 4.17 10.84
C PHE A 39 18.97 3.36 10.00
N LEU A 40 18.90 2.02 10.11
CA LEU A 40 19.64 1.08 9.28
C LEU A 40 18.63 0.35 8.37
N CYS A 41 18.77 0.51 7.05
CA CYS A 41 17.99 -0.26 6.07
C CYS A 41 18.84 -1.43 5.55
N VAL A 42 18.44 -2.68 5.87
CA VAL A 42 19.02 -3.90 5.34
C VAL A 42 18.13 -4.43 4.23
N ARG A 43 18.59 -4.38 2.98
CA ARG A 43 17.75 -4.69 1.81
C ARG A 43 18.43 -5.60 0.81
N ALA A 44 17.64 -6.39 0.11
CA ALA A 44 18.12 -7.20 -1.01
C ALA A 44 18.14 -6.36 -2.31
N GLY A 45 19.17 -6.56 -3.12
CA GLY A 45 19.32 -5.93 -4.42
C GLY A 45 19.90 -6.91 -5.45
N ASP A 46 19.90 -6.50 -6.72
CA ASP A 46 20.52 -7.26 -7.82
C ASP A 46 21.99 -6.85 -8.07
N ARG A 47 22.48 -5.87 -7.32
CA ARG A 47 23.81 -5.26 -7.48
C ARG A 47 24.80 -5.81 -6.46
N THR A 48 26.02 -5.34 -6.57
CA THR A 48 27.09 -5.67 -5.63
C THR A 48 26.77 -5.22 -4.21
N GLN A 49 27.25 -6.00 -3.22
CA GLN A 49 27.18 -5.65 -1.82
C GLN A 49 27.71 -4.23 -1.57
N ALA A 50 26.92 -3.44 -0.86
CA ALA A 50 27.29 -2.07 -0.49
C ALA A 50 26.89 -1.77 0.95
N ILE A 51 27.79 -1.10 1.68
CA ILE A 51 27.53 -0.49 2.99
C ILE A 51 27.71 1.01 2.82
N LEU A 52 26.63 1.76 3.07
CA LEU A 52 26.64 3.22 3.03
C LEU A 52 26.28 3.74 4.43
N GLU A 53 27.19 4.54 4.99
CA GLU A 53 27.00 5.19 6.28
C GLU A 53 26.96 6.71 6.03
N ASP A 54 25.78 7.28 6.16
CA ASP A 54 25.53 8.71 5.96
C ASP A 54 24.92 9.29 7.25
N GLY A 55 25.79 9.69 8.17
CA GLY A 55 25.39 10.16 9.49
C GLY A 55 24.61 9.10 10.26
N ASN A 56 23.36 9.40 10.58
CA ASN A 56 22.45 8.49 11.29
C ASN A 56 21.76 7.46 10.37
N ILE A 57 21.88 7.62 9.04
CA ILE A 57 21.24 6.73 8.07
C ILE A 57 22.27 5.76 7.50
N TRP A 58 22.05 4.48 7.78
CA TRP A 58 22.88 3.40 7.26
C TRP A 58 22.09 2.55 6.28
N THR A 59 22.73 2.12 5.21
CA THR A 59 22.17 1.21 4.23
C THR A 59 23.10 0.04 4.03
N LEU A 60 22.57 -1.17 4.17
CA LEU A 60 23.23 -2.41 3.82
C LEU A 60 22.48 -3.06 2.66
N GLU A 61 23.06 -2.98 1.46
CA GLU A 61 22.50 -3.63 0.26
C GLU A 61 23.22 -4.95 0.02
N LEU A 62 22.46 -6.04 -0.13
CA LEU A 62 22.95 -7.39 -0.23
C LEU A 62 22.52 -8.04 -1.57
N PRO A 63 23.45 -8.55 -2.38
CA PRO A 63 23.09 -9.16 -3.66
C PRO A 63 22.41 -10.52 -3.45
N ARG A 64 21.35 -10.75 -4.22
CA ARG A 64 20.79 -12.11 -4.38
C ARG A 64 21.76 -12.97 -5.17
N GLY A 65 21.85 -14.26 -4.83
CA GLY A 65 22.72 -15.23 -5.47
C GLY A 65 22.14 -15.79 -6.77
N PHE A 66 22.94 -16.61 -7.46
CA PHE A 66 22.53 -17.26 -8.68
C PHE A 66 21.42 -18.31 -8.49
N LEU A 67 21.18 -18.78 -7.26
CA LEU A 67 20.07 -19.67 -6.90
C LEU A 67 18.75 -18.90 -6.70
N SER A 68 18.78 -17.57 -6.82
CA SER A 68 17.56 -16.77 -6.68
C SER A 68 16.61 -17.03 -7.86
N PHE A 69 15.33 -17.24 -7.54
CA PHE A 69 14.29 -17.44 -8.54
C PHE A 69 13.14 -16.46 -8.32
N ALA A 70 12.45 -16.13 -9.41
CA ALA A 70 11.28 -15.28 -9.33
C ALA A 70 10.10 -16.09 -8.79
N LEU A 71 9.53 -15.64 -7.68
CA LEU A 71 8.24 -16.12 -7.18
C LEU A 71 7.10 -15.46 -7.97
N GLU A 72 7.28 -14.16 -8.29
CA GLU A 72 6.39 -13.34 -9.10
C GLU A 72 7.21 -12.39 -10.00
N LYS A 73 6.52 -11.65 -10.88
CA LYS A 73 7.17 -10.69 -11.81
C LYS A 73 8.07 -9.69 -11.08
N ASP A 74 7.69 -9.31 -9.86
CA ASP A 74 8.36 -8.27 -9.06
C ASP A 74 8.85 -8.78 -7.69
N LEU A 75 8.85 -10.10 -7.44
CA LEU A 75 9.31 -10.70 -6.18
C LEU A 75 10.24 -11.87 -6.46
N ARG A 76 11.47 -11.78 -5.98
CA ARG A 76 12.48 -12.85 -6.06
C ARG A 76 12.75 -13.41 -4.67
N PHE A 77 13.13 -14.70 -4.63
CA PHE A 77 13.51 -15.38 -3.39
C PHE A 77 14.88 -16.03 -3.58
N ASP A 78 15.76 -15.87 -2.60
CA ASP A 78 17.09 -16.48 -2.56
C ASP A 78 17.22 -17.41 -1.35
N PRO A 79 17.13 -18.74 -1.53
CA PRO A 79 17.29 -19.70 -0.43
C PRO A 79 18.65 -19.63 0.28
N ALA A 80 19.68 -19.15 -0.43
CA ALA A 80 21.03 -19.02 0.09
C ALA A 80 21.31 -17.65 0.74
N PHE A 81 20.27 -16.83 0.99
CA PHE A 81 20.43 -15.49 1.56
C PHE A 81 21.05 -15.51 2.96
N LEU A 82 20.94 -16.63 3.69
CA LEU A 82 21.58 -16.87 4.99
C LEU A 82 23.10 -16.70 4.98
N ARG A 83 23.76 -16.79 3.80
CA ARG A 83 25.21 -16.52 3.68
C ARG A 83 25.62 -15.13 4.13
N HIS A 84 24.68 -14.18 4.18
CA HIS A 84 24.93 -12.80 4.60
C HIS A 84 24.84 -12.57 6.12
N ILE A 85 24.47 -13.58 6.91
CA ILE A 85 24.32 -13.46 8.38
C ILE A 85 25.58 -12.87 9.06
N PRO A 86 26.82 -13.31 8.75
CA PRO A 86 28.02 -12.76 9.42
C PRO A 86 28.16 -11.26 9.20
N LEU A 87 27.97 -10.80 7.96
CA LEU A 87 28.06 -9.37 7.63
C LEU A 87 26.95 -8.55 8.25
N ILE A 88 25.71 -9.06 8.22
CA ILE A 88 24.58 -8.36 8.86
C ILE A 88 24.83 -8.26 10.36
N GLY A 89 25.33 -9.33 11.00
CA GLY A 89 25.70 -9.36 12.41
C GLY A 89 26.73 -8.27 12.75
N GLU A 90 27.82 -8.18 11.98
CA GLU A 90 28.84 -7.15 12.16
C GLU A 90 28.25 -5.72 12.06
N VAL A 91 27.41 -5.48 11.06
CA VAL A 91 26.77 -4.18 10.88
C VAL A 91 25.81 -3.86 12.04
N LEU A 92 25.01 -4.84 12.50
CA LEU A 92 24.14 -4.68 13.66
C LEU A 92 24.91 -4.39 14.96
N GLU A 93 26.03 -5.07 15.20
CA GLU A 93 26.91 -4.82 16.35
C GLU A 93 27.48 -3.39 16.36
N ARG A 94 27.82 -2.87 15.19
CA ARG A 94 28.32 -1.50 15.03
C ARG A 94 27.18 -0.47 15.13
N PHE A 95 26.04 -0.73 14.48
CA PHE A 95 24.87 0.15 14.49
C PHE A 95 24.17 0.18 15.84
N LYS A 96 24.15 -0.92 16.58
CA LYS A 96 23.49 -1.11 17.90
C LYS A 96 22.03 -0.68 17.89
N PRO A 97 21.17 -1.39 17.13
CA PRO A 97 19.74 -1.07 17.10
C PRO A 97 19.05 -1.36 18.44
N ASP A 98 18.03 -0.58 18.76
CA ASP A 98 17.15 -0.82 19.91
C ASP A 98 16.05 -1.85 19.57
N LEU A 99 15.69 -1.93 18.28
CA LEU A 99 14.69 -2.87 17.75
C LEU A 99 14.96 -3.23 16.28
N ILE A 100 14.38 -4.35 15.85
CA ILE A 100 14.32 -4.73 14.43
C ILE A 100 12.88 -4.63 13.95
N HIS A 101 12.67 -4.05 12.76
CA HIS A 101 11.37 -4.00 12.09
C HIS A 101 11.42 -4.72 10.74
N ILE A 102 10.53 -5.69 10.53
CA ILE A 102 10.38 -6.47 9.30
C ILE A 102 9.05 -6.16 8.61
N THR A 103 8.97 -6.32 7.29
CA THR A 103 7.72 -6.04 6.54
C THR A 103 6.97 -7.29 6.07
N GLY A 104 7.51 -8.48 6.31
CA GLY A 104 6.86 -9.72 5.94
C GLY A 104 7.77 -10.95 6.04
N PRO A 105 7.28 -12.12 5.63
CA PRO A 105 7.99 -13.40 5.75
C PRO A 105 8.87 -13.74 4.53
N SER A 106 9.50 -12.75 3.90
CA SER A 106 10.54 -12.98 2.88
C SER A 106 11.82 -13.55 3.51
N GLU A 107 12.81 -13.90 2.67
CA GLU A 107 14.13 -14.31 3.14
C GLU A 107 14.77 -13.27 4.07
N ILE A 108 14.59 -11.99 3.76
CA ILE A 108 15.14 -10.87 4.54
C ILE A 108 14.36 -10.66 5.85
N GLY A 109 13.03 -10.77 5.80
CA GLY A 109 12.19 -10.65 6.98
C GLY A 109 12.37 -11.81 7.95
N MET A 110 12.46 -13.05 7.46
CA MET A 110 12.75 -14.23 8.29
C MET A 110 14.14 -14.12 8.94
N LEU A 111 15.12 -13.61 8.20
CA LEU A 111 16.46 -13.40 8.71
C LEU A 111 16.47 -12.30 9.78
N GLY A 112 15.77 -11.18 9.55
CA GLY A 112 15.60 -10.11 10.54
C GLY A 112 14.93 -10.61 11.82
N ALA A 113 13.90 -11.45 11.71
CA ALA A 113 13.22 -12.05 12.85
C ALA A 113 14.15 -13.00 13.65
N GLY A 114 14.94 -13.83 12.95
CA GLY A 114 15.94 -14.71 13.57
C GLY A 114 17.03 -13.94 14.31
N LEU A 115 17.53 -12.86 13.70
CA LEU A 115 18.54 -12.00 14.32
C LEU A 115 17.98 -11.23 15.52
N ALA A 116 16.73 -10.74 15.45
CA ALA A 116 16.07 -10.12 16.61
C ALA A 116 16.00 -11.07 17.80
N HIS A 117 15.62 -12.33 17.56
CA HIS A 117 15.59 -13.36 18.59
C HIS A 117 16.97 -13.67 19.16
N HIS A 118 17.97 -13.86 18.29
CA HIS A 118 19.35 -14.19 18.70
C HIS A 118 20.01 -13.08 19.53
N LEU A 119 19.79 -11.82 19.13
CA LEU A 119 20.34 -10.64 19.82
C LEU A 119 19.48 -10.17 21.00
N GLY A 120 18.34 -10.82 21.27
CA GLY A 120 17.42 -10.43 22.33
C GLY A 120 16.78 -9.05 22.10
N LEU A 121 16.67 -8.60 20.84
CA LEU A 121 16.06 -7.33 20.47
C LEU A 121 14.55 -7.45 20.29
N PRO A 122 13.76 -6.41 20.62
CA PRO A 122 12.36 -6.37 20.27
C PRO A 122 12.17 -6.44 18.75
N LEU A 123 11.19 -7.23 18.31
CA LEU A 123 10.78 -7.33 16.91
C LEU A 123 9.47 -6.58 16.70
N ALA A 124 9.45 -5.66 15.75
CA ALA A 124 8.27 -5.06 15.18
C ALA A 124 8.02 -5.68 13.79
N ALA A 125 6.77 -5.85 13.40
CA ALA A 125 6.45 -6.37 12.08
C ALA A 125 5.26 -5.64 11.47
N SER A 126 5.34 -5.30 10.17
CA SER A 126 4.24 -4.69 9.44
C SER A 126 3.66 -5.64 8.40
N TRP A 127 2.34 -5.68 8.32
CA TRP A 127 1.60 -6.44 7.32
C TRP A 127 1.12 -5.51 6.20
N HIS A 128 1.53 -5.77 4.97
CA HIS A 128 1.27 -4.90 3.84
C HIS A 128 0.45 -5.54 2.71
N THR A 129 0.14 -6.83 2.82
CA THR A 129 -0.48 -7.62 1.75
C THR A 129 -1.93 -7.96 2.13
N ASN A 130 -2.83 -8.04 1.15
CA ASN A 130 -4.18 -8.54 1.41
C ASN A 130 -4.13 -10.04 1.77
N VAL A 131 -4.99 -10.46 2.71
CA VAL A 131 -5.08 -11.86 3.16
C VAL A 131 -5.37 -12.80 1.99
N HIS A 132 -6.31 -12.43 1.12
CA HIS A 132 -6.67 -13.22 -0.08
C HIS A 132 -5.51 -13.30 -1.09
N GLU A 133 -4.78 -12.20 -1.32
CA GLU A 133 -3.58 -12.21 -2.17
C GLU A 133 -2.46 -13.04 -1.56
N TYR A 134 -2.29 -13.00 -0.24
CA TYR A 134 -1.26 -13.79 0.44
C TYR A 134 -1.54 -15.29 0.33
N ALA A 135 -2.78 -15.70 0.48
CA ALA A 135 -3.21 -17.07 0.33
C ALA A 135 -3.12 -17.54 -1.14
N ALA A 136 -3.65 -16.76 -2.09
CA ALA A 136 -3.59 -17.05 -3.51
C ALA A 136 -2.14 -17.16 -4.04
N ARG A 137 -1.26 -16.25 -3.66
CA ARG A 137 0.15 -16.24 -4.07
C ARG A 137 0.95 -17.46 -3.59
N ARG A 138 0.62 -17.99 -2.40
CA ARG A 138 1.28 -19.20 -1.91
C ARG A 138 0.61 -20.49 -2.38
N SER A 139 -0.69 -20.47 -2.61
CA SER A 139 -1.40 -21.64 -3.15
C SER A 139 -1.09 -21.90 -4.63
N ASP A 140 -0.88 -20.87 -5.44
CA ASP A 140 -0.55 -21.03 -6.87
C ASP A 140 0.71 -21.84 -7.10
N TRP A 141 1.74 -21.72 -6.25
CA TRP A 141 2.94 -22.57 -6.35
C TRP A 141 2.65 -24.03 -5.97
N PHE A 142 1.85 -24.27 -4.93
CA PHE A 142 1.43 -25.61 -4.52
C PHE A 142 0.39 -26.20 -5.48
N LEU A 143 -0.52 -25.38 -6.01
CA LEU A 143 -1.60 -25.79 -6.91
C LEU A 143 -1.08 -26.18 -8.30
N ARG A 144 0.04 -25.64 -8.77
CA ARG A 144 0.70 -26.08 -10.01
C ARG A 144 1.24 -27.50 -9.94
N LEU A 145 1.37 -28.06 -8.73
CA LEU A 145 1.82 -29.44 -8.49
C LEU A 145 0.67 -30.44 -8.30
N LEU A 146 -0.59 -29.96 -8.26
CA LEU A 146 -1.78 -30.79 -8.01
C LEU A 146 -2.71 -30.86 -9.25
N PRO A 147 -3.42 -31.96 -9.48
CA PRO A 147 -4.33 -32.10 -10.61
C PRO A 147 -5.56 -31.16 -10.49
N LYS A 148 -5.98 -30.59 -11.64
CA LYS A 148 -6.99 -29.54 -11.84
C LYS A 148 -8.44 -29.84 -11.37
N ARG A 149 -8.63 -30.52 -10.26
CA ARG A 149 -9.98 -30.79 -9.69
C ARG A 149 -9.95 -30.50 -8.20
N GLN A 150 -10.09 -29.24 -7.83
CA GLN A 150 -10.29 -28.87 -6.42
C GLN A 150 -11.63 -28.19 -6.23
N SER A 151 -12.33 -28.57 -5.15
CA SER A 151 -13.60 -27.93 -4.75
C SER A 151 -13.28 -26.63 -3.98
N ALA A 152 -14.22 -25.67 -3.99
CA ALA A 152 -14.14 -24.42 -3.20
C ALA A 152 -13.78 -24.67 -1.71
N ALA A 153 -14.21 -25.82 -1.15
CA ALA A 153 -13.85 -26.22 0.22
C ALA A 153 -12.36 -26.53 0.41
N THR A 154 -11.63 -26.88 -0.66
CA THR A 154 -10.18 -27.14 -0.60
C THR A 154 -9.40 -25.82 -0.68
N GLU A 155 -9.87 -24.87 -1.48
CA GLU A 155 -9.29 -23.51 -1.57
C GLU A 155 -9.43 -22.82 -0.23
N GLN A 156 -10.59 -22.83 0.40
CA GLN A 156 -10.80 -22.24 1.72
C GLN A 156 -9.88 -22.84 2.80
N LYS A 157 -9.68 -24.16 2.80
CA LYS A 157 -8.75 -24.81 3.75
C LYS A 157 -7.28 -24.39 3.54
N ILE A 158 -6.88 -24.17 2.29
CA ILE A 158 -5.53 -23.70 1.96
C ILE A 158 -5.35 -22.25 2.43
N GLU A 159 -6.36 -21.41 2.24
CA GLU A 159 -6.37 -20.04 2.74
C GLU A 159 -6.28 -19.99 4.28
N ASP A 160 -7.09 -20.79 4.97
CA ASP A 160 -7.08 -20.88 6.42
C ASP A 160 -5.70 -21.35 6.96
N LEU A 161 -5.07 -22.33 6.30
CA LEU A 161 -3.75 -22.82 6.67
C LEU A 161 -2.66 -21.77 6.42
N ALA A 162 -2.72 -21.07 5.30
CA ALA A 162 -1.79 -19.99 4.98
C ALA A 162 -1.91 -18.84 5.98
N MET A 163 -3.15 -18.49 6.37
CA MET A 163 -3.40 -17.50 7.41
C MET A 163 -2.88 -17.93 8.78
N ALA A 164 -3.09 -19.18 9.17
CA ALA A 164 -2.58 -19.69 10.44
C ALA A 164 -1.04 -19.68 10.48
N ALA A 165 -0.38 -20.03 9.38
CA ALA A 165 1.08 -19.98 9.26
C ALA A 165 1.60 -18.53 9.33
N ALA A 166 0.94 -17.60 8.66
CA ALA A 166 1.26 -16.18 8.71
C ALA A 166 1.04 -15.62 10.12
N ALA A 167 -0.09 -15.89 10.75
CA ALA A 167 -0.38 -15.46 12.11
C ALA A 167 0.68 -15.98 13.09
N LYS A 168 1.10 -17.24 12.95
CA LYS A 168 2.17 -17.82 13.77
C LYS A 168 3.52 -17.10 13.55
N PHE A 169 3.86 -16.75 12.30
CA PHE A 169 5.06 -15.97 12.01
C PHE A 169 5.00 -14.58 12.67
N TYR A 170 3.88 -13.87 12.49
CA TYR A 170 3.73 -12.52 13.04
C TYR A 170 3.57 -12.53 14.59
N SER A 171 3.16 -13.63 15.20
CA SER A 171 3.02 -13.74 16.67
C SER A 171 4.36 -13.67 17.43
N VAL A 172 5.51 -13.84 16.75
CA VAL A 172 6.84 -13.65 17.36
C VAL A 172 7.18 -12.17 17.57
N ALA A 173 6.53 -11.26 16.86
CA ALA A 173 6.73 -9.83 17.03
C ALA A 173 6.14 -9.34 18.35
N LYS A 174 6.71 -8.26 18.90
CA LYS A 174 6.18 -7.59 20.10
C LYS A 174 5.02 -6.65 19.73
N VAL A 175 5.07 -6.07 18.55
CA VAL A 175 4.07 -5.16 18.02
C VAL A 175 3.92 -5.38 16.53
N LEU A 176 2.68 -5.23 16.08
CA LEU A 176 2.32 -5.32 14.67
C LEU A 176 1.85 -3.98 14.14
N PHE A 177 1.94 -3.83 12.83
CA PHE A 177 1.41 -2.69 12.09
C PHE A 177 0.59 -3.18 10.91
N ALA A 178 -0.54 -2.52 10.63
CA ALA A 178 -1.38 -2.81 9.48
C ALA A 178 -1.94 -1.51 8.87
N PRO A 179 -2.26 -1.51 7.55
CA PRO A 179 -2.66 -0.30 6.85
C PRO A 179 -4.09 0.17 7.13
N ASN A 180 -4.94 -0.70 7.69
CA ASN A 180 -6.34 -0.38 7.98
C ASN A 180 -6.81 -1.02 9.30
N PRO A 181 -7.91 -0.51 9.89
CA PRO A 181 -8.41 -0.98 11.19
C PRO A 181 -8.87 -2.44 11.19
N ASP A 182 -9.47 -2.93 10.10
CA ASP A 182 -10.00 -4.29 10.01
C ASP A 182 -8.86 -5.31 10.06
N LEU A 183 -7.78 -5.04 9.34
CA LEU A 183 -6.59 -5.87 9.35
C LEU A 183 -5.87 -5.80 10.71
N CYS A 184 -5.85 -4.63 11.38
CA CYS A 184 -5.36 -4.52 12.77
C CYS A 184 -6.16 -5.45 13.68
N ALA A 185 -7.49 -5.37 13.65
CA ALA A 185 -8.36 -6.20 14.49
C ALA A 185 -8.20 -7.71 14.18
N LEU A 186 -8.02 -8.07 12.91
CA LEU A 186 -7.75 -9.44 12.50
C LEU A 186 -6.43 -9.95 13.08
N LEU A 187 -5.35 -9.17 12.94
CA LEU A 187 -4.04 -9.53 13.46
C LEU A 187 -4.02 -9.63 14.98
N GLU A 188 -4.68 -8.73 15.68
CA GLU A 188 -4.80 -8.81 17.14
C GLU A 188 -5.51 -10.08 17.59
N ARG A 189 -6.63 -10.43 16.94
CA ARG A 189 -7.38 -11.67 17.26
C ARG A 189 -6.58 -12.94 16.97
N THR A 190 -5.83 -12.97 15.85
CA THR A 190 -5.15 -14.19 15.39
C THR A 190 -3.79 -14.39 16.02
N THR A 191 -3.09 -13.32 16.39
CA THR A 191 -1.72 -13.38 16.94
C THR A 191 -1.65 -13.14 18.44
N GLY A 192 -2.67 -12.52 19.04
CA GLY A 192 -2.64 -12.04 20.42
C GLY A 192 -1.65 -10.88 20.65
N ARG A 193 -1.21 -10.20 19.59
CA ARG A 193 -0.25 -9.08 19.64
C ARG A 193 -0.96 -7.76 19.35
N LYS A 194 -0.53 -6.70 20.04
CA LYS A 194 -1.04 -5.35 19.76
C LYS A 194 -0.68 -4.92 18.35
N CYS A 195 -1.66 -4.43 17.62
CA CYS A 195 -1.50 -3.92 16.27
C CYS A 195 -1.79 -2.42 16.22
N PHE A 196 -0.89 -1.65 15.62
CA PHE A 196 -1.04 -0.22 15.42
C PHE A 196 -1.34 0.09 13.96
N LEU A 197 -2.07 1.17 13.74
CA LEU A 197 -2.34 1.64 12.39
C LEU A 197 -1.05 2.19 11.77
N MET A 198 -0.73 1.70 10.57
CA MET A 198 0.31 2.22 9.68
C MET A 198 -0.28 2.38 8.29
N PRO A 199 -1.17 3.37 8.09
CA PRO A 199 -1.78 3.61 6.79
C PRO A 199 -0.73 4.06 5.78
N ARG A 200 -1.15 4.38 4.57
CA ARG A 200 -0.28 5.00 3.57
C ARG A 200 -0.37 6.51 3.68
N GLY A 201 0.75 7.16 3.42
CA GLY A 201 0.77 8.59 3.25
C GLY A 201 0.64 8.99 1.78
N VAL A 202 0.41 10.27 1.56
CA VAL A 202 0.44 10.90 0.23
C VAL A 202 1.41 12.06 0.22
N ASP A 203 2.05 12.29 -0.93
CA ASP A 203 2.81 13.50 -1.18
C ASP A 203 1.86 14.60 -1.71
N ALA A 204 1.37 15.41 -0.78
CA ALA A 204 0.41 16.47 -1.07
C ALA A 204 1.05 17.68 -1.80
N ASP A 205 2.36 17.74 -1.92
CA ASP A 205 3.06 18.73 -2.73
C ASP A 205 3.10 18.30 -4.21
N VAL A 206 3.14 17.00 -4.45
CA VAL A 206 3.06 16.42 -5.79
C VAL A 206 1.61 16.38 -6.26
N PHE A 207 0.70 15.80 -5.46
CA PHE A 207 -0.72 15.67 -5.78
C PHE A 207 -1.49 16.84 -5.17
N ARG A 208 -1.89 17.80 -6.02
CA ARG A 208 -2.54 19.03 -5.56
C ARG A 208 -3.47 19.63 -6.62
N PRO A 209 -4.53 20.33 -6.20
CA PRO A 209 -5.52 20.92 -7.12
C PRO A 209 -4.93 21.92 -8.11
N GLU A 210 -3.84 22.62 -7.74
CA GLU A 210 -3.19 23.64 -8.56
C GLU A 210 -2.53 23.06 -9.83
N ASN A 211 -2.38 21.73 -9.90
CA ASN A 211 -1.90 21.05 -11.09
C ASN A 211 -2.97 20.90 -12.20
N ARG A 212 -4.20 21.36 -11.94
CA ARG A 212 -5.29 21.32 -12.93
C ARG A 212 -4.96 22.16 -14.18
N LYS A 213 -5.05 21.54 -15.34
CA LYS A 213 -4.74 22.12 -16.66
C LYS A 213 -5.82 21.78 -17.66
N ARG A 214 -7.08 22.07 -17.34
CA ARG A 214 -8.20 21.90 -18.27
C ARG A 214 -8.46 23.21 -19.02
N ASP A 215 -8.93 23.05 -20.27
CA ASP A 215 -9.45 24.16 -21.03
C ASP A 215 -10.68 24.75 -20.30
N PRO A 216 -10.76 26.06 -20.07
CA PRO A 216 -11.92 26.70 -19.46
C PRO A 216 -13.22 26.48 -20.27
N GLU A 217 -13.12 26.22 -21.57
CA GLU A 217 -14.27 25.92 -22.45
C GLU A 217 -14.72 24.45 -22.35
N ASP A 218 -13.93 23.57 -21.74
CA ASP A 218 -14.28 22.17 -21.54
C ASP A 218 -15.39 22.04 -20.49
N ARG A 219 -16.61 21.73 -20.94
CA ARG A 219 -17.81 21.61 -20.12
C ARG A 219 -18.10 20.18 -19.64
N ASP A 220 -17.40 19.20 -20.16
CA ASP A 220 -17.62 17.81 -19.77
C ASP A 220 -17.04 17.54 -18.38
N HIS A 221 -17.77 16.80 -17.56
CA HIS A 221 -17.21 16.26 -16.33
C HIS A 221 -16.23 15.12 -16.63
N VAL A 222 -15.10 15.09 -15.95
CA VAL A 222 -14.08 14.04 -16.09
C VAL A 222 -14.20 13.05 -14.95
N LEU A 223 -14.61 11.83 -15.26
CA LEU A 223 -14.64 10.70 -14.35
C LEU A 223 -13.32 9.95 -14.47
N GLY A 224 -12.54 9.90 -13.40
CA GLY A 224 -11.19 9.36 -13.41
C GLY A 224 -11.07 7.96 -12.82
N PHE A 225 -10.21 7.15 -13.40
CA PHE A 225 -9.71 5.90 -12.83
C PHE A 225 -8.19 5.87 -13.01
N VAL A 226 -7.48 5.41 -11.98
CA VAL A 226 -6.03 5.18 -12.04
C VAL A 226 -5.73 3.81 -11.42
N GLY A 227 -5.06 2.93 -12.17
CA GLY A 227 -4.72 1.61 -11.66
C GLY A 227 -4.34 0.62 -12.76
N ARG A 228 -4.09 -0.64 -12.35
CA ARG A 228 -3.93 -1.75 -13.28
C ARG A 228 -5.27 -2.04 -13.95
N LEU A 229 -5.28 -2.16 -15.28
CA LEU A 229 -6.50 -2.48 -16.02
C LEU A 229 -6.70 -4.01 -16.03
N SER A 230 -7.30 -4.51 -14.95
CA SER A 230 -7.49 -5.95 -14.72
C SER A 230 -8.85 -6.25 -14.09
N ILE A 231 -9.28 -7.50 -14.20
CA ILE A 231 -10.55 -8.00 -13.62
C ILE A 231 -10.56 -7.79 -12.10
N GLU A 232 -9.44 -7.99 -11.41
CA GLU A 232 -9.32 -7.79 -9.97
C GLU A 232 -9.60 -6.35 -9.51
N LYS A 233 -9.41 -5.36 -10.41
CA LYS A 233 -9.73 -3.95 -10.18
C LYS A 233 -11.14 -3.59 -10.63
N ASN A 234 -11.91 -4.57 -11.05
CA ASN A 234 -13.30 -4.42 -11.49
C ASN A 234 -13.49 -3.32 -12.56
N VAL A 235 -12.48 -3.16 -13.45
CA VAL A 235 -12.48 -2.06 -14.44
C VAL A 235 -13.61 -2.16 -15.47
N THR A 236 -14.20 -3.35 -15.64
CA THR A 236 -15.37 -3.57 -16.51
C THR A 236 -16.60 -2.84 -16.01
N LEU A 237 -16.71 -2.56 -14.70
CA LEU A 237 -17.78 -1.76 -14.14
C LEU A 237 -17.77 -0.31 -14.65
N LEU A 238 -16.61 0.24 -15.04
CA LEU A 238 -16.53 1.60 -15.62
C LEU A 238 -17.40 1.74 -16.88
N ALA A 239 -17.43 0.70 -17.73
CA ALA A 239 -18.29 0.71 -18.93
C ALA A 239 -19.76 0.62 -18.57
N GLN A 240 -20.12 -0.16 -17.55
CA GLN A 240 -21.51 -0.26 -17.08
C GLN A 240 -21.98 1.09 -16.49
N ILE A 241 -21.13 1.74 -15.69
CA ILE A 241 -21.40 3.09 -15.16
C ILE A 241 -21.63 4.07 -16.30
N GLN A 242 -20.82 4.04 -17.36
CA GLN A 242 -21.02 4.88 -18.53
C GLN A 242 -22.39 4.62 -19.19
N GLU A 243 -22.73 3.37 -19.45
CA GLU A 243 -24.00 2.97 -20.07
C GLU A 243 -25.20 3.41 -19.24
N GLU A 244 -25.15 3.26 -17.92
CA GLU A 244 -26.22 3.68 -17.02
C GLU A 244 -26.39 5.19 -16.96
N LEU A 245 -25.29 5.96 -16.92
CA LEU A 245 -25.33 7.43 -16.99
C LEU A 245 -25.92 7.91 -18.30
N GLU A 246 -25.53 7.32 -19.44
CA GLU A 246 -26.06 7.65 -20.76
C GLU A 246 -27.55 7.30 -20.86
N ALA A 247 -27.98 6.15 -20.33
CA ALA A 247 -29.38 5.74 -20.28
C ALA A 247 -30.26 6.68 -19.44
N LYS A 248 -29.68 7.28 -18.38
CA LYS A 248 -30.33 8.32 -17.54
C LYS A 248 -30.28 9.71 -18.20
N GLY A 249 -29.70 9.85 -19.39
CA GLY A 249 -29.66 11.09 -20.14
C GLY A 249 -28.48 12.01 -19.85
N HIS A 250 -27.51 11.58 -19.05
CA HIS A 250 -26.27 12.33 -18.82
C HIS A 250 -25.37 12.19 -20.07
N LYS A 251 -24.96 13.30 -20.67
CA LYS A 251 -24.16 13.32 -21.91
C LYS A 251 -22.86 14.12 -21.81
N SER A 252 -22.80 15.06 -20.85
CA SER A 252 -21.65 15.95 -20.66
C SER A 252 -20.65 15.37 -19.67
N PHE A 253 -20.12 14.17 -19.96
CA PHE A 253 -19.03 13.57 -19.23
C PHE A 253 -18.17 12.68 -20.12
N ARG A 254 -16.95 12.42 -19.68
CA ARG A 254 -16.04 11.43 -20.25
C ARG A 254 -15.21 10.76 -19.17
N PHE A 255 -14.69 9.57 -19.48
CA PHE A 255 -13.75 8.89 -18.62
C PHE A 255 -12.30 9.21 -18.98
N LEU A 256 -11.45 9.38 -17.95
CA LEU A 256 -9.99 9.41 -18.04
C LEU A 256 -9.46 8.20 -17.28
N ILE A 257 -8.98 7.17 -18.00
CA ILE A 257 -8.56 5.89 -17.47
C ILE A 257 -7.05 5.78 -17.61
N VAL A 258 -6.32 5.95 -16.51
CA VAL A 258 -4.86 5.93 -16.46
C VAL A 258 -4.36 4.59 -15.98
N GLY A 259 -3.57 3.91 -16.79
CA GLY A 259 -2.98 2.62 -16.46
C GLY A 259 -2.77 1.72 -17.65
N HIS A 260 -2.40 0.49 -17.38
CA HIS A 260 -2.22 -0.57 -18.37
C HIS A 260 -2.60 -1.92 -17.78
N GLY A 261 -3.05 -2.86 -18.61
CA GLY A 261 -3.38 -4.20 -18.17
C GLY A 261 -4.12 -5.02 -19.22
N ALA A 262 -4.54 -6.22 -18.83
CA ALA A 262 -5.17 -7.18 -19.74
C ALA A 262 -6.50 -6.66 -20.32
N GLU A 263 -7.23 -5.84 -19.55
CA GLU A 263 -8.54 -5.31 -19.95
C GLU A 263 -8.46 -4.01 -20.80
N GLU A 264 -7.27 -3.51 -21.12
CA GLU A 264 -7.13 -2.23 -21.85
C GLU A 264 -7.82 -2.24 -23.21
N GLN A 265 -7.61 -3.30 -24.01
CA GLN A 265 -8.21 -3.39 -25.33
C GLN A 265 -9.74 -3.49 -25.24
N TRP A 266 -10.25 -4.27 -24.29
CA TRP A 266 -11.68 -4.39 -24.05
C TRP A 266 -12.31 -3.04 -23.68
N LEU A 267 -11.65 -2.24 -22.82
CA LEU A 267 -12.11 -0.89 -22.47
C LEU A 267 -12.11 0.05 -23.68
N ARG A 268 -11.05 0.03 -24.50
CA ARG A 268 -11.00 0.85 -25.72
C ARG A 268 -12.13 0.54 -26.71
N ASP A 269 -12.46 -0.75 -26.87
CA ASP A 269 -13.53 -1.20 -27.75
C ASP A 269 -14.92 -0.83 -27.20
N ARG A 270 -15.09 -0.90 -25.87
CA ARG A 270 -16.39 -0.68 -25.21
C ARG A 270 -16.66 0.78 -24.87
N MET A 271 -15.62 1.56 -24.60
CA MET A 271 -15.67 2.96 -24.19
C MET A 271 -14.90 3.87 -25.17
N PRO A 272 -15.37 4.03 -26.43
CA PRO A 272 -14.62 4.76 -27.48
C PRO A 272 -14.41 6.25 -27.19
N ARG A 273 -15.20 6.83 -26.26
CA ARG A 273 -15.06 8.23 -25.81
C ARG A 273 -14.12 8.39 -24.62
N ALA A 274 -13.67 7.29 -24.00
CA ALA A 274 -12.75 7.35 -22.88
C ALA A 274 -11.33 7.70 -23.34
N GLU A 275 -10.67 8.57 -22.60
CA GLU A 275 -9.25 8.84 -22.75
C GLU A 275 -8.45 7.80 -21.99
N ILE A 276 -7.64 6.99 -22.70
CA ILE A 276 -6.80 5.93 -22.10
C ILE A 276 -5.34 6.19 -22.50
N PRO A 277 -4.63 7.11 -21.79
CA PRO A 277 -3.27 7.51 -22.14
C PRO A 277 -2.19 6.47 -21.80
N GLY A 278 -2.58 5.33 -21.20
CA GLY A 278 -1.63 4.36 -20.66
C GLY A 278 -1.09 4.75 -19.29
N VAL A 279 0.12 4.30 -18.95
CA VAL A 279 0.75 4.57 -17.64
C VAL A 279 1.34 5.98 -17.62
N LEU A 280 0.88 6.80 -16.69
CA LEU A 280 1.44 8.13 -16.41
C LEU A 280 2.28 8.12 -15.13
N LYS A 281 3.26 9.01 -15.01
CA LYS A 281 4.13 9.16 -13.85
C LYS A 281 4.43 10.63 -13.56
N GLY A 282 4.85 10.93 -12.31
CA GLY A 282 5.29 12.26 -11.90
C GLY A 282 4.25 13.34 -12.20
N GLN A 283 4.69 14.45 -12.82
CA GLN A 283 3.83 15.60 -13.11
C GLN A 283 2.66 15.26 -14.04
N ALA A 284 2.83 14.36 -15.01
CA ALA A 284 1.75 13.95 -15.91
C ALA A 284 0.62 13.22 -15.14
N LEU A 285 0.97 12.34 -14.22
CA LEU A 285 0.02 11.64 -13.35
C LEU A 285 -0.70 12.64 -12.43
N SER A 286 0.04 13.52 -11.79
CA SER A 286 -0.52 14.54 -10.89
C SER A 286 -1.48 15.49 -11.63
N THR A 287 -1.12 15.89 -12.85
CA THR A 287 -2.02 16.69 -13.71
C THR A 287 -3.28 15.91 -14.11
N ALA A 288 -3.14 14.61 -14.41
CA ALA A 288 -4.29 13.77 -14.73
C ALA A 288 -5.29 13.72 -13.57
N TYR A 289 -4.83 13.47 -12.34
CA TYR A 289 -5.71 13.53 -11.15
C TYR A 289 -6.37 14.91 -11.00
N ALA A 290 -5.60 15.99 -11.04
CA ALA A 290 -6.14 17.34 -10.84
C ALA A 290 -7.18 17.72 -11.91
N ASN A 291 -7.11 17.13 -13.10
CA ASN A 291 -8.09 17.33 -14.18
C ASN A 291 -9.40 16.58 -13.98
N MET A 292 -9.47 15.62 -13.09
CA MET A 292 -10.69 14.87 -12.78
C MET A 292 -11.67 15.72 -11.95
N ASP A 293 -12.95 15.43 -12.10
CA ASP A 293 -14.01 15.98 -11.27
C ASP A 293 -14.46 14.98 -10.20
N LEU A 294 -14.51 13.70 -10.53
CA LEU A 294 -14.73 12.58 -9.61
C LEU A 294 -13.74 11.45 -9.91
N PHE A 295 -13.31 10.76 -8.87
CA PHE A 295 -12.50 9.55 -8.97
C PHE A 295 -13.39 8.33 -8.74
N VAL A 296 -13.44 7.41 -9.70
CA VAL A 296 -14.30 6.22 -9.67
C VAL A 296 -13.41 5.00 -9.51
N PHE A 297 -13.49 4.32 -8.37
CA PHE A 297 -12.59 3.22 -8.04
C PHE A 297 -13.34 1.98 -7.52
N PRO A 298 -13.81 1.10 -8.43
CA PRO A 298 -14.69 -0.01 -8.09
C PRO A 298 -13.96 -1.28 -7.60
N SER A 299 -12.71 -1.17 -7.15
CA SER A 299 -11.92 -2.31 -6.71
C SER A 299 -12.37 -2.85 -5.36
N HIS A 300 -12.54 -4.18 -5.27
CA HIS A 300 -12.87 -4.91 -4.02
C HIS A 300 -11.63 -5.40 -3.26
N THR A 301 -10.45 -5.44 -3.89
CA THR A 301 -9.30 -6.22 -3.40
C THR A 301 -8.14 -5.39 -2.86
N ASP A 302 -8.17 -4.07 -2.97
CA ASP A 302 -7.08 -3.23 -2.49
C ASP A 302 -6.99 -3.23 -0.96
N THR A 303 -5.80 -3.43 -0.41
CA THR A 303 -5.55 -3.35 1.05
C THR A 303 -5.64 -1.93 1.60
N PHE A 304 -5.38 -0.92 0.77
CA PHE A 304 -5.45 0.48 1.15
C PHE A 304 -6.05 1.35 0.04
N GLY A 305 -5.45 1.36 -1.16
CA GLY A 305 -5.89 2.20 -2.28
C GLY A 305 -5.16 3.55 -2.34
N ASN A 306 -3.82 3.54 -2.49
CA ASN A 306 -3.02 4.77 -2.61
C ASN A 306 -3.59 5.75 -3.65
N VAL A 307 -4.09 5.22 -4.77
CA VAL A 307 -4.68 6.00 -5.87
C VAL A 307 -5.90 6.82 -5.44
N VAL A 308 -6.67 6.32 -4.47
CA VAL A 308 -7.79 7.06 -3.86
C VAL A 308 -7.26 8.25 -3.06
N LEU A 309 -6.23 8.03 -2.25
CA LEU A 309 -5.63 9.11 -1.46
C LEU A 309 -4.94 10.17 -2.34
N GLU A 310 -4.32 9.76 -3.45
CA GLU A 310 -3.75 10.67 -4.47
C GLU A 310 -4.85 11.52 -5.13
N ALA A 311 -6.02 10.93 -5.42
CA ALA A 311 -7.19 11.67 -5.93
C ALA A 311 -7.68 12.69 -4.90
N LEU A 312 -7.89 12.28 -3.63
CA LEU A 312 -8.30 13.20 -2.56
C LEU A 312 -7.29 14.33 -2.36
N ALA A 313 -5.98 14.04 -2.43
CA ALA A 313 -4.92 15.04 -2.34
C ALA A 313 -4.98 16.06 -3.49
N SER A 314 -5.40 15.63 -4.67
CA SER A 314 -5.64 16.49 -5.83
C SER A 314 -6.97 17.25 -5.75
N GLY A 315 -7.68 17.19 -4.61
CA GLY A 315 -8.99 17.80 -4.44
C GLY A 315 -10.07 17.15 -5.29
N VAL A 316 -10.00 15.83 -5.50
CA VAL A 316 -10.96 15.05 -6.30
C VAL A 316 -11.68 14.07 -5.39
N PRO A 317 -12.99 14.25 -5.17
CA PRO A 317 -13.79 13.32 -4.38
C PRO A 317 -13.82 11.93 -5.02
N ALA A 318 -13.82 10.89 -4.19
CA ALA A 318 -13.74 9.51 -4.65
C ALA A 318 -15.04 8.73 -4.39
N ILE A 319 -15.47 7.95 -5.37
CA ILE A 319 -16.53 6.96 -5.22
C ILE A 319 -15.85 5.59 -5.21
N VAL A 320 -16.03 4.85 -4.12
CA VAL A 320 -15.36 3.57 -3.90
C VAL A 320 -16.36 2.49 -3.50
N ASN A 321 -15.97 1.22 -3.70
CA ASN A 321 -16.76 0.11 -3.20
C ASN A 321 -16.67 0.01 -1.67
N HIS A 322 -17.68 -0.57 -1.03
CA HIS A 322 -17.70 -0.78 0.42
C HIS A 322 -16.69 -1.83 0.91
N ASP A 323 -16.13 -2.63 -0.02
CA ASP A 323 -15.13 -3.64 0.27
C ASP A 323 -13.70 -3.10 0.21
N GLY A 324 -12.81 -3.74 0.96
CA GLY A 324 -11.37 -3.50 0.92
C GLY A 324 -10.91 -2.23 1.66
N GLY A 325 -9.66 -1.86 1.42
CA GLY A 325 -9.03 -0.71 2.06
C GLY A 325 -9.51 0.67 1.59
N PRO A 326 -9.92 0.87 0.33
CA PRO A 326 -10.39 2.16 -0.17
C PRO A 326 -11.54 2.79 0.63
N CYS A 327 -12.49 1.98 1.12
CA CYS A 327 -13.59 2.48 1.95
C CYS A 327 -13.14 3.05 3.29
N THR A 328 -11.96 2.67 3.79
CA THR A 328 -11.39 3.22 5.03
C THR A 328 -10.75 4.61 4.85
N ILE A 329 -10.51 5.02 3.61
CA ILE A 329 -9.94 6.33 3.25
C ILE A 329 -11.05 7.35 3.00
N VAL A 330 -12.13 6.94 2.34
CA VAL A 330 -13.24 7.84 2.00
C VAL A 330 -14.12 8.07 3.21
N ARG A 331 -14.44 9.34 3.48
CA ARG A 331 -15.49 9.73 4.45
C ARG A 331 -16.78 9.88 3.67
N ASP A 332 -17.69 8.92 3.84
CA ASP A 332 -18.95 8.87 3.10
C ASP A 332 -19.76 10.16 3.23
N GLY A 333 -20.23 10.68 2.11
CA GLY A 333 -20.96 11.95 2.03
C GLY A 333 -20.12 13.21 2.22
N VAL A 334 -18.81 13.10 2.59
CA VAL A 334 -17.92 14.23 2.89
C VAL A 334 -16.75 14.33 1.91
N THR A 335 -15.96 13.28 1.73
CA THR A 335 -14.84 13.27 0.79
C THR A 335 -15.12 12.45 -0.46
N GLY A 336 -16.32 11.90 -0.55
CA GLY A 336 -16.78 11.05 -1.63
C GLY A 336 -17.96 10.20 -1.18
N CYS A 337 -18.18 9.05 -1.86
CA CYS A 337 -19.23 8.10 -1.51
C CYS A 337 -18.68 6.68 -1.42
N ILE A 338 -19.29 5.87 -0.54
CA ILE A 338 -19.05 4.44 -0.40
C ILE A 338 -20.32 3.72 -0.83
N VAL A 339 -20.24 2.91 -1.90
CA VAL A 339 -21.42 2.30 -2.54
C VAL A 339 -21.15 0.86 -2.94
N ASP A 340 -22.22 0.12 -3.24
CA ASP A 340 -22.16 -1.17 -3.93
C ASP A 340 -21.94 -0.97 -5.43
N ASP A 341 -21.65 -2.03 -6.18
CA ASP A 341 -21.39 -1.94 -7.62
C ASP A 341 -22.53 -1.27 -8.40
N GLU A 342 -23.78 -1.54 -8.02
CA GLU A 342 -24.98 -0.96 -8.64
C GLU A 342 -25.20 0.51 -8.26
N GLY A 343 -24.56 1.01 -7.21
CA GLY A 343 -24.72 2.38 -6.70
C GLY A 343 -23.82 3.42 -7.38
N PHE A 344 -22.80 3.01 -8.13
CA PHE A 344 -21.80 3.94 -8.67
C PHE A 344 -22.39 5.00 -9.60
N ALA A 345 -23.23 4.61 -10.56
CA ALA A 345 -23.82 5.55 -11.51
C ALA A 345 -24.73 6.57 -10.82
N GLU A 346 -25.50 6.14 -9.80
CA GLU A 346 -26.35 7.06 -9.03
C GLU A 346 -25.53 8.01 -8.17
N ALA A 347 -24.46 7.54 -7.53
CA ALA A 347 -23.56 8.39 -6.75
C ALA A 347 -22.89 9.45 -7.64
N VAL A 348 -22.38 9.07 -8.83
CA VAL A 348 -21.84 10.01 -9.82
C VAL A 348 -22.87 11.06 -10.19
N ALA A 349 -24.07 10.63 -10.63
CA ALA A 349 -25.13 11.54 -11.05
C ALA A 349 -25.56 12.49 -9.92
N GLY A 350 -25.69 11.97 -8.69
CA GLY A 350 -26.10 12.75 -7.53
C GLY A 350 -25.09 13.83 -7.12
N ILE A 351 -23.78 13.52 -7.19
CA ILE A 351 -22.75 14.53 -6.88
C ILE A 351 -22.68 15.60 -7.99
N LEU A 352 -22.71 15.19 -9.26
CA LEU A 352 -22.60 16.12 -10.38
C LEU A 352 -23.85 17.00 -10.57
N ALA A 353 -25.00 16.57 -10.09
CA ALA A 353 -26.24 17.36 -10.11
C ALA A 353 -26.23 18.50 -9.07
N ASP A 354 -25.35 18.46 -8.07
CA ASP A 354 -25.23 19.49 -7.00
C ASP A 354 -23.81 20.10 -7.02
N PRO A 355 -23.58 21.18 -7.77
CA PRO A 355 -22.27 21.83 -7.87
C PRO A 355 -21.76 22.37 -6.53
N VAL A 356 -22.66 22.78 -5.60
CA VAL A 356 -22.27 23.28 -4.28
C VAL A 356 -21.71 22.16 -3.44
N ARG A 357 -22.44 21.05 -3.32
CA ARG A 357 -21.98 19.86 -2.62
C ARG A 357 -20.70 19.31 -3.23
N HIS A 358 -20.58 19.27 -4.54
CA HIS A 358 -19.35 18.83 -5.24
C HIS A 358 -18.15 19.71 -4.84
N ALA A 359 -18.31 21.04 -4.84
CA ALA A 359 -17.25 21.96 -4.43
C ALA A 359 -16.84 21.76 -2.95
N GLU A 360 -17.80 21.57 -2.05
CA GLU A 360 -17.54 21.27 -0.64
C GLU A 360 -16.78 19.93 -0.49
N MET A 361 -17.19 18.88 -1.20
CA MET A 361 -16.49 17.61 -1.20
C MET A 361 -15.04 17.72 -1.70
N ARG A 362 -14.78 18.54 -2.73
CA ARG A 362 -13.43 18.79 -3.25
C ARG A 362 -12.52 19.42 -2.20
N LEU A 363 -13.03 20.39 -1.45
CA LEU A 363 -12.28 21.02 -0.36
C LEU A 363 -12.03 20.02 0.78
N ALA A 364 -13.07 19.31 1.22
CA ALA A 364 -12.95 18.31 2.28
C ALA A 364 -12.00 17.17 1.91
N ALA A 365 -11.99 16.73 0.66
CA ALA A 365 -11.05 15.72 0.14
C ALA A 365 -9.59 16.19 0.30
N ARG A 366 -9.30 17.44 -0.12
CA ARG A 366 -7.97 18.03 0.02
C ARG A 366 -7.57 18.18 1.49
N GLU A 367 -8.42 18.74 2.32
CA GLU A 367 -8.16 18.91 3.75
C GLU A 367 -7.85 17.59 4.45
N TYR A 368 -8.64 16.56 4.18
CA TYR A 368 -8.40 15.22 4.72
C TYR A 368 -7.04 14.67 4.27
N ALA A 369 -6.73 14.73 2.97
CA ALA A 369 -5.48 14.21 2.45
C ALA A 369 -4.24 14.93 3.02
N LEU A 370 -4.34 16.23 3.37
CA LEU A 370 -3.28 16.95 4.04
C LEU A 370 -2.94 16.40 5.43
N THR A 371 -3.90 15.75 6.10
CA THR A 371 -3.65 15.07 7.39
C THR A 371 -2.96 13.71 7.23
N MET A 372 -2.95 13.16 6.01
CA MET A 372 -2.44 11.82 5.68
C MET A 372 -1.04 11.90 5.06
N SER A 373 -0.13 12.66 5.67
CA SER A 373 1.25 12.74 5.20
C SER A 373 2.06 11.51 5.61
N TRP A 374 3.09 11.17 4.84
CA TRP A 374 4.05 10.13 5.22
C TRP A 374 4.74 10.42 6.55
N ASP A 375 5.00 11.69 6.86
CA ASP A 375 5.61 12.09 8.13
C ASP A 375 4.68 11.75 9.31
N SER A 376 3.39 12.07 9.21
CA SER A 376 2.39 11.74 10.23
C SER A 376 2.28 10.22 10.46
N VAL A 377 2.31 9.41 9.37
CA VAL A 377 2.29 7.95 9.46
C VAL A 377 3.49 7.42 10.23
N PHE A 378 4.71 7.86 9.88
CA PHE A 378 5.91 7.34 10.51
C PHE A 378 6.17 7.92 11.91
N GLU A 379 5.69 9.11 12.22
CA GLU A 379 5.65 9.61 13.59
C GLU A 379 4.81 8.68 14.49
N GLY A 380 3.65 8.20 13.99
CA GLY A 380 2.85 7.19 14.68
C GLY A 380 3.57 5.86 14.86
N VAL A 381 4.36 5.42 13.88
CA VAL A 381 5.18 4.20 13.99
C VAL A 381 6.26 4.36 15.05
N TYR A 382 6.97 5.50 15.09
CA TYR A 382 7.98 5.76 16.12
C TYR A 382 7.38 5.85 17.52
N ALA A 383 6.20 6.47 17.68
CA ALA A 383 5.49 6.49 18.95
C ALA A 383 5.14 5.07 19.44
N ALA A 384 4.77 4.15 18.53
CA ALA A 384 4.56 2.75 18.86
C ALA A 384 5.86 2.04 19.28
N TYR A 385 7.01 2.34 18.67
CA TYR A 385 8.31 1.79 19.10
C TYR A 385 8.66 2.21 20.52
N GLU A 386 8.43 3.47 20.90
CA GLU A 386 8.68 3.97 22.25
C GLU A 386 7.88 3.20 23.30
N THR A 387 6.64 2.81 23.00
CA THR A 387 5.82 2.01 23.93
C THR A 387 6.44 0.64 24.22
N ILE A 388 7.09 0.01 23.21
CA ILE A 388 7.74 -1.30 23.37
C ILE A 388 9.01 -1.19 24.20
N LEU A 389 9.80 -0.15 23.97
CA LEU A 389 11.08 0.05 24.61
C LEU A 389 10.90 0.44 26.09
N THR A 390 9.92 1.29 26.41
CA THR A 390 9.58 1.65 27.79
C THR A 390 9.14 0.45 28.61
N THR A 391 8.30 -0.42 28.04
CA THR A 391 7.84 -1.65 28.70
C THR A 391 9.02 -2.59 29.02
N ARG A 392 10.03 -2.64 28.16
CA ARG A 392 11.25 -3.45 28.40
C ARG A 392 12.08 -2.93 29.55
N GLN A 393 12.26 -1.60 29.66
CA GLN A 393 13.01 -0.99 30.75
C GLN A 393 12.34 -1.24 32.10
N GLN A 394 11.01 -1.16 32.17
CA GLN A 394 10.23 -1.45 33.38
C GLN A 394 10.27 -2.93 33.79
N ALA A 395 10.40 -3.85 32.83
CA ALA A 395 10.52 -5.29 33.13
C ALA A 395 11.95 -5.71 33.51
N ALA A 396 12.96 -4.88 33.28
CA ALA A 396 14.37 -5.12 33.60
C ALA A 396 14.81 -4.41 34.88
N SER A 397 14.01 -3.50 35.43
CA SER A 397 14.16 -2.83 36.72
C SER A 397 13.43 -3.60 37.84
#